data_3df269439cd3de0887a29a55df03c41d
#
_entry.id   3df269439cd3de0887a29a55df03c41d
#
_cell.length_a   1.000
_cell.length_b   1.000
_cell.length_c   1.000
_cell.angle_alpha   90.00
_cell.angle_beta   90.00
_cell.angle_gamma   90.00
#
_symmetry.space_group_name_H-M   'P 1'
#
loop_
_entity.id
_entity.type
_entity.pdbx_description
1 polymer ?
#
loop_
_entity_poly.entity_id
_entity_poly.type
_entity_poly.pdbx_seq_one_letter_code
_entity_poly.pdbx_strand_id
1 'polypeptide(L)'
;MKKHSPQTPYVRKIPSNSPLHYKDTAEKQQEEPPSHYFIQTQTTSEADMEFPLGANTNIFRYFKDIYILRKGEDVMRIHVPELRQLLDIKPSIASCIHDYLEGKKVKFVQNLGEDLYVGIQSPYRCVDLRKFWIIPNTEQIFPTKIGIPLTFTEYEELVNVLEKNIFPEDHKTDVTDSEGRQSL
;
A
#
# COMPACT_ATOMS: atom_id res chain seq x y z
N MET A 1 21.05 -25.25 47.90
CA MET A 1 20.65 -25.59 46.52
C MET A 1 19.13 -25.70 46.48
N LYS A 2 18.43 -24.69 45.91
CA LYS A 2 16.97 -24.69 45.73
C LYS A 2 16.67 -25.04 44.29
N LYS A 3 15.96 -26.16 44.06
CA LYS A 3 15.53 -26.64 42.74
C LYS A 3 14.33 -25.79 42.29
N HIS A 4 14.44 -25.11 41.17
CA HIS A 4 13.31 -24.48 40.48
C HIS A 4 12.58 -25.54 39.65
N SER A 5 11.30 -25.73 39.93
CA SER A 5 10.37 -26.51 39.11
C SER A 5 9.93 -25.69 37.90
N PRO A 6 9.76 -26.27 36.69
CA PRO A 6 9.25 -25.58 35.53
C PRO A 6 7.75 -25.38 35.66
N GLN A 7 7.30 -24.16 35.42
CA GLN A 7 5.87 -23.83 35.34
C GLN A 7 5.31 -24.26 33.96
N THR A 8 4.24 -25.06 34.00
CA THR A 8 3.44 -25.47 32.86
C THR A 8 2.63 -24.30 32.28
N PRO A 9 2.50 -24.15 30.97
CA PRO A 9 1.71 -23.10 30.37
C PRO A 9 0.21 -23.35 30.56
N TYR A 10 -0.48 -22.28 30.96
CA TYR A 10 -1.92 -22.24 31.22
C TYR A 10 -2.72 -22.33 29.92
N VAL A 11 -3.35 -23.47 29.66
CA VAL A 11 -4.27 -23.65 28.52
C VAL A 11 -5.66 -23.15 28.92
N ARG A 12 -6.10 -22.04 28.34
CA ARG A 12 -7.50 -21.57 28.48
C ARG A 12 -8.43 -22.51 27.73
N LYS A 13 -9.32 -23.19 28.47
CA LYS A 13 -10.46 -23.92 27.92
C LYS A 13 -11.47 -22.91 27.38
N ILE A 14 -11.82 -23.05 26.10
CA ILE A 14 -12.92 -22.32 25.44
C ILE A 14 -14.21 -23.06 25.81
N PRO A 15 -15.26 -22.40 26.34
CA PRO A 15 -16.55 -23.05 26.58
C PRO A 15 -17.26 -23.32 25.23
N SER A 16 -17.69 -24.56 25.07
CA SER A 16 -18.54 -25.01 23.97
C SER A 16 -19.95 -24.45 24.17
N ASN A 17 -20.35 -23.54 23.29
CA ASN A 17 -21.75 -23.11 23.22
C ASN A 17 -22.58 -24.11 22.39
N SER A 18 -23.56 -24.69 23.03
CA SER A 18 -24.59 -25.53 22.42
C SER A 18 -25.48 -24.70 21.47
N PRO A 19 -26.03 -25.30 20.40
CA PRO A 19 -26.87 -24.59 19.45
C PRO A 19 -28.23 -24.28 20.02
N LEU A 20 -28.65 -23.01 19.98
CA LEU A 20 -29.99 -22.55 20.22
C LEU A 20 -30.90 -23.01 19.08
N HIS A 21 -31.91 -23.83 19.44
CA HIS A 21 -33.03 -24.15 18.57
C HIS A 21 -33.82 -22.87 18.23
N TYR A 22 -33.83 -22.49 16.98
CA TYR A 22 -34.75 -21.51 16.43
C TYR A 22 -35.95 -22.25 15.82
N LYS A 23 -37.13 -21.98 16.37
CA LYS A 23 -38.41 -22.53 15.87
C LYS A 23 -38.78 -21.86 14.58
N ASP A 24 -39.11 -22.71 13.60
CA ASP A 24 -39.78 -22.34 12.35
C ASP A 24 -41.05 -21.55 12.61
N THR A 25 -41.14 -20.38 12.01
CA THR A 25 -42.42 -19.78 11.67
C THR A 25 -42.32 -19.31 10.22
N ALA A 26 -42.95 -20.05 9.35
CA ALA A 26 -43.08 -19.77 7.95
C ALA A 26 -43.99 -18.56 7.75
N GLU A 27 -43.49 -17.52 7.09
CA GLU A 27 -44.35 -16.69 6.24
C GLU A 27 -43.56 -16.22 5.02
N LYS A 28 -44.08 -16.65 3.87
CA LYS A 28 -43.57 -16.33 2.53
C LYS A 28 -43.82 -14.86 2.23
N GLN A 29 -42.78 -14.06 2.06
CA GLN A 29 -42.83 -12.95 1.14
C GLN A 29 -41.58 -13.08 0.24
N GLN A 30 -41.83 -13.47 -1.00
CA GLN A 30 -40.92 -13.36 -2.10
C GLN A 30 -40.77 -11.86 -2.42
N GLU A 31 -39.78 -11.23 -1.88
CA GLU A 31 -39.22 -10.01 -2.46
C GLU A 31 -38.11 -10.43 -3.43
N GLU A 32 -38.39 -10.21 -4.71
CA GLU A 32 -37.39 -10.30 -5.76
C GLU A 32 -36.21 -9.39 -5.41
N PRO A 33 -34.97 -9.85 -5.57
CA PRO A 33 -33.81 -8.97 -5.42
C PRO A 33 -33.89 -7.87 -6.48
N PRO A 34 -33.66 -6.60 -6.12
CA PRO A 34 -33.66 -5.52 -7.07
C PRO A 34 -32.62 -5.82 -8.14
N SER A 35 -33.13 -5.91 -9.37
CA SER A 35 -32.40 -6.06 -10.60
C SER A 35 -31.12 -5.21 -10.59
N HIS A 36 -30.02 -5.89 -10.88
CA HIS A 36 -28.79 -5.41 -11.51
C HIS A 36 -28.69 -3.88 -11.61
N TYR A 37 -28.02 -3.26 -10.64
CA TYR A 37 -27.31 -2.03 -10.93
C TYR A 37 -26.18 -2.37 -11.90
N PHE A 38 -26.52 -2.37 -13.18
CA PHE A 38 -25.59 -2.14 -14.24
C PHE A 38 -24.99 -0.77 -13.95
N ILE A 39 -23.82 -0.75 -13.36
CA ILE A 39 -22.96 0.43 -13.42
C ILE A 39 -22.65 0.56 -14.90
N GLN A 40 -23.45 1.39 -15.60
CA GLN A 40 -23.05 1.92 -16.88
C GLN A 40 -21.74 2.66 -16.59
N THR A 41 -20.65 2.03 -16.94
CA THR A 41 -19.38 2.70 -17.16
C THR A 41 -19.66 3.77 -18.23
N GLN A 42 -19.96 4.97 -17.78
CA GLN A 42 -19.87 6.13 -18.65
C GLN A 42 -18.40 6.18 -19.07
N THR A 43 -18.17 5.75 -20.30
CA THR A 43 -16.95 6.01 -21.06
C THR A 43 -16.85 7.52 -21.28
N THR A 44 -16.41 8.24 -20.27
CA THR A 44 -15.86 9.57 -20.46
C THR A 44 -14.50 9.39 -21.10
N SER A 45 -14.36 9.91 -22.31
CA SER A 45 -13.18 9.88 -23.17
C SER A 45 -12.06 10.82 -22.68
N GLU A 46 -11.62 10.72 -21.44
CA GLU A 46 -10.25 10.99 -21.04
C GLU A 46 -9.61 9.62 -20.91
N ALA A 47 -8.73 9.28 -21.84
CA ALA A 47 -8.00 8.02 -21.80
C ALA A 47 -7.36 7.93 -20.43
N ASP A 48 -7.88 7.03 -19.59
CA ASP A 48 -7.31 6.73 -18.29
C ASP A 48 -5.86 6.34 -18.53
N MET A 49 -4.92 7.24 -18.18
CA MET A 49 -3.50 6.98 -18.39
C MET A 49 -3.11 5.84 -17.49
N GLU A 50 -2.93 4.67 -18.09
CA GLU A 50 -2.45 3.46 -17.43
C GLU A 50 -0.97 3.29 -17.72
N PHE A 51 -0.19 3.09 -16.68
CA PHE A 51 1.25 2.91 -16.75
C PHE A 51 1.63 1.52 -16.25
N PRO A 52 2.21 0.67 -17.11
CA PRO A 52 2.71 -0.64 -16.69
C PRO A 52 3.97 -0.47 -15.83
N LEU A 53 4.03 -1.20 -14.73
CA LEU A 53 5.19 -1.25 -13.83
C LEU A 53 5.90 -2.61 -13.90
N GLY A 54 5.25 -3.59 -14.49
CA GLY A 54 5.72 -4.96 -14.66
C GLY A 54 4.69 -5.83 -15.38
N ALA A 55 4.94 -7.12 -15.48
CA ALA A 55 4.10 -8.04 -16.25
C ALA A 55 2.61 -8.05 -15.80
N ASN A 56 2.36 -7.96 -14.50
CA ASN A 56 1.02 -8.00 -13.91
C ASN A 56 0.79 -6.81 -12.96
N THR A 57 1.58 -5.75 -13.07
CA THR A 57 1.56 -4.60 -12.18
C THR A 57 1.41 -3.32 -12.98
N ASN A 58 0.42 -2.52 -12.65
CA ASN A 58 0.16 -1.24 -13.29
C ASN A 58 -0.35 -0.20 -12.29
N ILE A 59 -0.19 1.07 -12.64
CA ILE A 59 -0.83 2.19 -11.96
C ILE A 59 -1.62 3.00 -12.97
N PHE A 60 -2.83 3.42 -12.61
CA PHE A 60 -3.66 4.26 -13.48
C PHE A 60 -4.44 5.28 -12.67
N ARG A 61 -4.80 6.37 -13.32
CA ARG A 61 -5.62 7.42 -12.73
C ARG A 61 -7.07 6.96 -12.68
N TYR A 62 -7.66 6.94 -11.50
CA TYR A 62 -9.07 6.58 -11.30
C TYR A 62 -9.96 7.80 -11.21
N PHE A 63 -9.50 8.83 -10.53
CA PHE A 63 -10.19 10.09 -10.33
C PHE A 63 -9.14 11.20 -10.12
N LYS A 64 -9.57 12.47 -10.09
CA LYS A 64 -8.70 13.64 -10.08
C LYS A 64 -7.45 13.49 -9.17
N ASP A 65 -7.64 13.02 -7.95
CA ASP A 65 -6.58 12.92 -6.93
C ASP A 65 -6.40 11.49 -6.39
N ILE A 66 -6.90 10.49 -7.14
CA ILE A 66 -6.86 9.09 -6.76
C ILE A 66 -6.27 8.26 -7.90
N TYR A 67 -5.27 7.48 -7.56
CA TYR A 67 -4.67 6.47 -8.42
C TYR A 67 -4.99 5.07 -7.90
N ILE A 68 -5.06 4.14 -8.82
CA ILE A 68 -5.20 2.71 -8.52
C ILE A 68 -3.88 2.04 -8.86
N LEU A 69 -3.25 1.44 -7.86
CA LEU A 69 -2.16 0.49 -8.05
C LEU A 69 -2.77 -0.91 -8.06
N ARG A 70 -2.44 -1.69 -9.09
CA ARG A 70 -2.93 -3.07 -9.26
C ARG A 70 -1.75 -4.01 -9.47
N LYS A 71 -1.82 -5.19 -8.83
CA LYS A 71 -0.89 -6.29 -9.07
C LYS A 71 -1.66 -7.61 -9.06
N GLY A 72 -1.87 -8.19 -10.24
CA GLY A 72 -2.77 -9.33 -10.39
C GLY A 72 -4.19 -8.98 -9.96
N GLU A 73 -4.70 -9.67 -8.93
CA GLU A 73 -6.02 -9.42 -8.33
C GLU A 73 -5.99 -8.38 -7.20
N ASP A 74 -4.81 -8.09 -6.65
CA ASP A 74 -4.67 -7.11 -5.59
C ASP A 74 -4.81 -5.69 -6.14
N VAL A 75 -5.63 -4.89 -5.47
CA VAL A 75 -5.96 -3.51 -5.87
C VAL A 75 -5.84 -2.59 -4.66
N MET A 76 -5.15 -1.48 -4.83
CA MET A 76 -4.99 -0.46 -3.81
C MET A 76 -5.29 0.93 -4.35
N ARG A 77 -6.09 1.71 -3.61
CA ARG A 77 -6.28 3.14 -3.87
C ARG A 77 -5.20 3.92 -3.15
N ILE A 78 -4.60 4.86 -3.86
CA ILE A 78 -3.54 5.73 -3.34
C ILE A 78 -3.90 7.16 -3.72
N HIS A 79 -3.83 8.07 -2.77
CA HIS A 79 -4.08 9.49 -3.00
C HIS A 79 -2.82 10.23 -3.46
N VAL A 80 -2.99 11.32 -4.19
CA VAL A 80 -1.86 12.14 -4.67
C VAL A 80 -0.90 12.56 -3.55
N PRO A 81 -1.35 13.01 -2.35
CA PRO A 81 -0.42 13.34 -1.27
C PRO A 81 0.45 12.15 -0.82
N GLU A 82 -0.11 10.93 -0.79
CA GLU A 82 0.63 9.71 -0.44
C GLU A 82 1.70 9.37 -1.49
N LEU A 83 1.40 9.57 -2.79
CA LEU A 83 2.36 9.39 -3.88
C LEU A 83 3.48 10.45 -3.82
N ARG A 84 3.18 11.70 -3.48
CA ARG A 84 4.19 12.74 -3.26
C ARG A 84 5.11 12.38 -2.10
N GLN A 85 4.53 11.97 -0.97
CA GLN A 85 5.31 11.54 0.20
C GLN A 85 6.21 10.33 -0.14
N LEU A 86 5.76 9.42 -1.02
CA LEU A 86 6.59 8.31 -1.49
C LEU A 86 7.82 8.81 -2.28
N LEU A 87 7.66 9.84 -3.11
CA LEU A 87 8.77 10.48 -3.81
C LEU A 87 9.73 11.21 -2.85
N ASP A 88 9.21 11.92 -1.87
CA ASP A 88 10.02 12.65 -0.89
C ASP A 88 10.97 11.70 -0.12
N ILE A 89 10.52 10.49 0.18
CA ILE A 89 11.33 9.49 0.89
C ILE A 89 12.08 8.52 -0.02
N LYS A 90 12.04 8.71 -1.35
CA LYS A 90 12.77 7.90 -2.34
C LYS A 90 14.23 7.68 -1.98
N PRO A 91 15.02 8.70 -1.53
CA PRO A 91 16.42 8.50 -1.16
C PRO A 91 16.59 7.50 -0.01
N SER A 92 15.70 7.52 0.99
CA SER A 92 15.74 6.59 2.12
C SER A 92 15.44 5.16 1.68
N ILE A 93 14.45 4.98 0.79
CA ILE A 93 14.10 3.67 0.23
C ILE A 93 15.27 3.14 -0.62
N ALA A 94 15.88 3.97 -1.46
CA ALA A 94 17.04 3.59 -2.27
C ALA A 94 18.22 3.12 -1.41
N SER A 95 18.51 3.83 -0.32
CA SER A 95 19.54 3.41 0.66
C SER A 95 19.21 2.06 1.29
N CYS A 96 17.95 1.82 1.66
CA CYS A 96 17.52 0.54 2.22
C CYS A 96 17.61 -0.61 1.22
N ILE A 97 17.28 -0.37 -0.06
CA ILE A 97 17.43 -1.35 -1.13
C ILE A 97 18.91 -1.69 -1.33
N HIS A 98 19.78 -0.67 -1.36
CA HIS A 98 21.23 -0.87 -1.46
C HIS A 98 21.75 -1.74 -0.30
N ASP A 99 21.44 -1.39 0.95
CA ASP A 99 21.84 -2.16 2.12
C ASP A 99 21.33 -3.62 2.07
N TYR A 100 20.10 -3.81 1.59
CA TYR A 100 19.54 -5.14 1.39
C TYR A 100 20.34 -5.96 0.36
N LEU A 101 20.70 -5.34 -0.78
CA LEU A 101 21.48 -5.98 -1.85
C LEU A 101 22.91 -6.32 -1.41
N GLU A 102 23.48 -5.56 -0.47
CA GLU A 102 24.75 -5.86 0.18
C GLU A 102 24.65 -6.96 1.26
N GLY A 103 23.47 -7.54 1.44
CA GLY A 103 23.24 -8.62 2.43
C GLY A 103 23.07 -8.12 3.87
N LYS A 104 22.93 -6.83 4.08
CA LYS A 104 22.64 -6.29 5.41
C LYS A 104 21.19 -6.58 5.80
N LYS A 105 20.96 -6.71 7.11
CA LYS A 105 19.60 -6.88 7.64
C LYS A 105 18.90 -5.53 7.68
N VAL A 106 17.84 -5.39 6.87
CA VAL A 106 17.04 -4.16 6.75
C VAL A 106 15.70 -4.32 7.46
N LYS A 107 15.28 -3.25 8.15
CA LYS A 107 13.92 -3.07 8.66
C LYS A 107 13.58 -1.58 8.57
N PHE A 108 12.80 -1.22 7.56
CA PHE A 108 12.34 0.13 7.30
C PHE A 108 10.83 0.14 7.18
N VAL A 109 10.15 1.06 7.86
CA VAL A 109 8.70 1.28 7.76
C VAL A 109 8.45 2.77 7.92
N GLN A 110 7.74 3.39 6.97
CA GLN A 110 7.43 4.82 6.96
C GLN A 110 5.97 5.03 6.60
N ASN A 111 5.29 5.94 7.31
CA ASN A 111 3.94 6.39 6.96
C ASN A 111 3.99 7.33 5.75
N LEU A 112 3.08 7.12 4.79
CA LEU A 112 2.92 7.96 3.60
C LEU A 112 1.73 8.91 3.68
N GLY A 113 0.91 8.77 4.70
CA GLY A 113 -0.32 9.52 4.92
C GLY A 113 -1.43 8.58 5.36
N GLU A 114 -2.42 9.10 6.07
CA GLU A 114 -3.55 8.34 6.60
C GLU A 114 -3.16 6.97 7.16
N ASP A 115 -3.61 5.90 6.51
CA ASP A 115 -3.35 4.51 6.90
C ASP A 115 -2.35 3.78 5.97
N LEU A 116 -1.77 4.47 4.98
CA LEU A 116 -0.82 3.89 4.03
C LEU A 116 0.62 3.97 4.54
N TYR A 117 1.32 2.86 4.47
CA TYR A 117 2.73 2.73 4.85
C TYR A 117 3.53 2.07 3.73
N VAL A 118 4.80 2.43 3.64
CA VAL A 118 5.79 1.73 2.83
C VAL A 118 6.79 1.03 3.74
N GLY A 119 7.21 -0.18 3.37
CA GLY A 119 8.16 -0.95 4.16
C GLY A 119 9.12 -1.77 3.32
N ILE A 120 10.32 -1.99 3.86
CA ILE A 120 11.31 -2.95 3.37
C ILE A 120 11.79 -3.75 4.57
N GLN A 121 11.66 -5.05 4.53
CA GLN A 121 12.04 -5.91 5.64
C GLN A 121 12.69 -7.19 5.15
N SER A 122 13.89 -7.50 5.65
CA SER A 122 14.54 -8.81 5.43
C SER A 122 13.72 -9.93 6.09
N PRO A 123 13.53 -11.08 5.45
CA PRO A 123 14.21 -11.54 4.21
C PRO A 123 13.44 -11.20 2.90
N TYR A 124 12.37 -10.44 2.95
CA TYR A 124 11.52 -10.18 1.78
C TYR A 124 12.20 -9.22 0.81
N ARG A 125 12.28 -9.62 -0.48
CA ARG A 125 12.90 -8.82 -1.55
C ARG A 125 11.83 -7.97 -2.24
N CYS A 126 11.22 -7.05 -1.51
CA CYS A 126 10.18 -6.17 -2.04
C CYS A 126 10.10 -4.86 -1.26
N VAL A 127 9.53 -3.86 -1.92
CA VAL A 127 8.98 -2.64 -1.30
C VAL A 127 7.50 -2.90 -1.10
N ASP A 128 7.05 -3.03 0.14
CA ASP A 128 5.66 -3.34 0.48
C ASP A 128 4.89 -2.05 0.75
N LEU A 129 3.91 -1.74 -0.11
CA LEU A 129 2.92 -0.70 0.13
C LEU A 129 1.72 -1.34 0.81
N ARG A 130 1.36 -0.89 2.02
CA ARG A 130 0.35 -1.59 2.83
C ARG A 130 -0.46 -0.63 3.67
N LYS A 131 -1.78 -0.90 3.75
CA LYS A 131 -2.67 -0.27 4.69
C LYS A 131 -2.46 -0.85 6.10
N PHE A 132 -2.42 0.05 7.10
CA PHE A 132 -2.34 -0.33 8.50
C PHE A 132 -3.61 0.10 9.24
N TRP A 133 -4.01 -0.71 10.18
CA TRP A 133 -5.06 -0.33 11.10
C TRP A 133 -4.44 0.31 12.35
N ILE A 134 -4.92 1.49 12.68
CA ILE A 134 -4.51 2.23 13.88
C ILE A 134 -5.58 2.00 14.95
N ILE A 135 -5.18 1.45 16.10
CA ILE A 135 -6.11 1.30 17.22
C ILE A 135 -6.41 2.70 17.79
N PRO A 136 -7.70 3.11 17.84
CA PRO A 136 -8.08 4.41 18.39
C PRO A 136 -7.52 4.61 19.80
N ASN A 137 -7.00 5.81 20.07
CA ASN A 137 -6.42 6.22 21.35
C ASN A 137 -5.16 5.42 21.79
N THR A 138 -4.49 4.75 20.87
CA THR A 138 -3.20 4.11 21.12
C THR A 138 -2.21 4.46 20.00
N GLU A 139 -0.93 4.24 20.23
CA GLU A 139 0.10 4.35 19.19
C GLU A 139 0.33 3.02 18.45
N GLN A 140 -0.51 2.02 18.71
CA GLN A 140 -0.34 0.70 18.13
C GLN A 140 -0.91 0.64 16.72
N ILE A 141 -0.08 0.21 15.78
CA ILE A 141 -0.42 0.00 14.38
C ILE A 141 -0.27 -1.48 14.02
N PHE A 142 -1.20 -1.99 13.20
CA PHE A 142 -1.18 -3.37 12.74
C PHE A 142 -1.33 -3.43 11.22
N PRO A 143 -0.51 -4.23 10.52
CA PRO A 143 -0.66 -4.39 9.08
C PRO A 143 -1.99 -5.10 8.76
N THR A 144 -2.69 -4.58 7.77
CA THR A 144 -3.89 -5.21 7.21
C THR A 144 -3.51 -6.21 6.10
N LYS A 145 -4.51 -6.90 5.54
CA LYS A 145 -4.31 -7.73 4.35
C LYS A 145 -4.23 -6.90 3.05
N ILE A 146 -4.64 -5.63 3.11
CA ILE A 146 -4.62 -4.73 1.95
C ILE A 146 -3.19 -4.23 1.78
N GLY A 147 -2.47 -4.79 0.82
CA GLY A 147 -1.09 -4.42 0.54
C GLY A 147 -0.62 -4.96 -0.81
N ILE A 148 0.30 -4.25 -1.43
CA ILE A 148 0.90 -4.62 -2.72
C ILE A 148 2.42 -4.65 -2.55
N PRO A 149 3.03 -5.85 -2.53
CA PRO A 149 4.47 -6.00 -2.53
C PRO A 149 5.00 -5.79 -3.94
N LEU A 150 5.74 -4.70 -4.15
CA LEU A 150 6.45 -4.41 -5.39
C LEU A 150 7.84 -5.03 -5.36
N THR A 151 8.26 -5.69 -6.42
CA THR A 151 9.68 -5.99 -6.61
C THR A 151 10.48 -4.69 -6.66
N PHE A 152 11.79 -4.73 -6.44
CA PHE A 152 12.60 -3.50 -6.52
C PHE A 152 12.52 -2.85 -7.90
N THR A 153 12.47 -3.64 -8.97
CA THR A 153 12.28 -3.14 -10.34
C THR A 153 10.92 -2.49 -10.55
N GLU A 154 9.82 -3.10 -10.05
CA GLU A 154 8.48 -2.50 -10.14
C GLU A 154 8.40 -1.19 -9.34
N TYR A 155 9.08 -1.12 -8.21
CA TYR A 155 9.17 0.12 -7.42
C TYR A 155 9.95 1.21 -8.17
N GLU A 156 11.09 0.87 -8.77
CA GLU A 156 11.87 1.82 -9.59
C GLU A 156 11.04 2.34 -10.76
N GLU A 157 10.28 1.47 -11.43
CA GLU A 157 9.39 1.88 -12.51
C GLU A 157 8.23 2.75 -12.01
N LEU A 158 7.64 2.43 -10.84
CA LEU A 158 6.64 3.31 -10.20
C LEU A 158 7.22 4.71 -9.99
N VAL A 159 8.42 4.82 -9.44
CA VAL A 159 9.08 6.12 -9.23
C VAL A 159 9.28 6.85 -10.56
N ASN A 160 9.76 6.17 -11.61
CA ASN A 160 9.91 6.73 -12.94
C ASN A 160 8.60 7.29 -13.51
N VAL A 161 7.51 6.55 -13.35
CA VAL A 161 6.16 6.97 -13.77
C VAL A 161 5.70 8.19 -12.99
N LEU A 162 5.89 8.19 -11.67
CA LEU A 162 5.52 9.33 -10.83
C LEU A 162 6.27 10.59 -11.24
N GLU A 163 7.58 10.52 -11.42
CA GLU A 163 8.44 11.65 -11.77
C GLU A 163 8.19 12.18 -13.18
N LYS A 164 8.01 11.30 -14.17
CA LYS A 164 7.93 11.71 -15.58
C LYS A 164 6.53 12.01 -16.06
N ASN A 165 5.53 11.31 -15.52
CA ASN A 165 4.18 11.31 -16.07
C ASN A 165 3.14 11.92 -15.12
N ILE A 166 3.31 11.73 -13.80
CA ILE A 166 2.33 12.17 -12.82
C ILE A 166 2.71 13.52 -12.21
N PHE A 167 4.00 13.72 -11.89
CA PHE A 167 4.52 14.96 -11.29
C PHE A 167 5.73 15.54 -12.06
N PRO A 168 5.61 15.81 -13.37
CA PRO A 168 6.75 16.23 -14.19
C PRO A 168 7.33 17.61 -13.80
N GLU A 169 6.56 18.42 -13.07
CA GLU A 169 6.97 19.79 -12.69
C GLU A 169 7.85 19.83 -11.45
N ASP A 170 7.80 18.79 -10.61
CA ASP A 170 8.57 18.74 -9.38
C ASP A 170 10.09 18.55 -9.63
N HIS A 171 10.52 18.26 -10.89
CA HIS A 171 11.92 18.05 -11.30
C HIS A 171 12.58 19.25 -11.99
N LYS A 172 11.88 20.40 -12.11
CA LYS A 172 12.42 21.57 -12.83
C LYS A 172 13.24 22.54 -11.97
N THR A 173 13.65 22.18 -10.79
CA THR A 173 14.51 23.03 -9.96
C THR A 173 15.87 22.38 -9.80
N ASP A 174 16.84 22.78 -10.63
CA ASP A 174 18.21 23.16 -10.32
C ASP A 174 19.11 23.15 -11.55
N VAL A 175 18.74 23.93 -12.56
CA VAL A 175 19.73 24.46 -13.51
C VAL A 175 19.72 25.98 -13.35
N THR A 176 20.20 26.46 -12.24
CA THR A 176 20.56 27.87 -12.11
C THR A 176 21.89 28.10 -12.81
N ASP A 177 21.79 28.80 -13.92
CA ASP A 177 22.84 29.51 -14.63
C ASP A 177 24.03 29.94 -13.75
N SER A 178 25.09 29.18 -13.89
CA SER A 178 26.46 29.65 -13.56
C SER A 178 27.12 30.14 -14.87
N GLU A 179 26.39 30.96 -15.64
CA GLU A 179 27.04 31.68 -16.72
C GLU A 179 27.55 33.03 -16.23
N GLY A 180 28.87 33.06 -16.09
CA GLY A 180 29.77 34.09 -16.57
C GLY A 180 29.34 35.55 -16.47
N ARG A 181 29.77 36.25 -15.44
CA ARG A 181 30.17 37.65 -15.54
C ARG A 181 31.69 37.71 -15.38
N GLN A 182 32.38 37.50 -16.49
CA GLN A 182 33.66 38.19 -16.74
C GLN A 182 33.26 39.63 -17.15
N SER A 183 33.58 40.58 -16.31
CA SER A 183 33.58 42.00 -16.65
C SER A 183 35.03 42.47 -16.65
N LEU A 184 35.38 43.07 -17.75
CA LEU A 184 36.54 43.86 -18.09
C LEU A 184 37.04 44.81 -17.01
#